data_29bf4a2b9ce2d3571b587776cdf6af9f
#
_entry.id   29bf4a2b9ce2d3571b587776cdf6af9f
#
_cell.length_a   1.000
_cell.length_b   1.000
_cell.length_c   1.000
_cell.angle_alpha   90.00
_cell.angle_beta   90.00
_cell.angle_gamma   90.00
#
_symmetry.space_group_name_H-M   'P 1'
#
loop_
_entity.id
_entity.type
_entity.pdbx_description
1 polymer ?
#
loop_
_entity_poly.entity_id
_entity_poly.type
_entity_poly.pdbx_seq_one_letter_code
_entity_poly.pdbx_strand_id
1 'polypeptide(L)'
;MIKGLQQSWQDIGPVPGNQHKLLWANYNALLDRFYDSRSIYFELKDLDRKKNLMATTQLCEKAEKLSSKENSNAAIKELNELHEEYKKVGPVPRDEQENLWQRFKQASDKVYEKRKEFIESLKSVLLENLEKKRVIILEVQKYEDFDSEKITDWNKAATTLMNFQKEWEAIGKMPREKSKEANKLFWGAFKKFFSKKRAFIRSEEHTS
;
A
#
# COMPACT_ATOMS: atom_id res chain seq x y z
N MET A 1 -35.75 3.43 -36.35
CA MET A 1 -35.87 4.59 -37.27
C MET A 1 -35.64 4.20 -38.75
N ILE A 2 -34.48 3.64 -39.19
CA ILE A 2 -34.23 3.30 -40.58
C ILE A 2 -35.23 2.26 -41.18
N LYS A 3 -35.58 1.21 -40.42
CA LYS A 3 -36.59 0.22 -40.83
C LYS A 3 -37.98 0.84 -41.04
N GLY A 4 -38.37 1.86 -40.25
CA GLY A 4 -39.62 2.59 -40.47
C GLY A 4 -39.61 3.40 -41.75
N LEU A 5 -38.45 4.04 -42.09
CA LEU A 5 -38.29 4.75 -43.39
C LEU A 5 -38.35 3.79 -44.57
N GLN A 6 -37.75 2.62 -44.45
CA GLN A 6 -37.80 1.57 -45.49
C GLN A 6 -39.23 1.08 -45.69
N GLN A 7 -39.99 0.88 -44.59
CA GLN A 7 -41.40 0.49 -44.70
C GLN A 7 -42.23 1.61 -45.35
N SER A 8 -42.06 2.85 -44.90
CA SER A 8 -42.77 4.00 -45.50
C SER A 8 -42.48 4.13 -47.01
N TRP A 9 -41.22 3.89 -47.47
CA TRP A 9 -40.87 3.89 -48.84
C TRP A 9 -41.64 2.84 -49.65
N GLN A 10 -41.79 1.62 -49.08
CA GLN A 10 -42.54 0.55 -49.69
C GLN A 10 -44.05 0.87 -49.77
N ASP A 11 -44.60 1.50 -48.74
CA ASP A 11 -46.03 1.82 -48.59
C ASP A 11 -46.50 2.90 -49.55
N ILE A 12 -45.58 3.82 -50.03
CA ILE A 12 -45.91 4.88 -50.98
C ILE A 12 -46.40 4.33 -52.33
N GLY A 13 -45.90 3.15 -52.73
CA GLY A 13 -46.27 2.52 -53.99
C GLY A 13 -45.64 3.10 -55.25
N PRO A 14 -46.16 2.79 -56.43
CA PRO A 14 -45.54 3.16 -57.70
C PRO A 14 -45.60 4.64 -58.02
N VAL A 15 -44.52 5.19 -58.57
CA VAL A 15 -44.40 6.58 -59.03
C VAL A 15 -44.25 6.63 -60.55
N PRO A 16 -44.49 7.80 -61.21
CA PRO A 16 -44.33 7.93 -62.65
C PRO A 16 -42.99 7.46 -63.18
N GLY A 17 -42.99 6.67 -64.28
CA GLY A 17 -41.82 5.94 -64.74
C GLY A 17 -40.56 6.77 -65.03
N ASN A 18 -40.69 8.00 -65.46
CA ASN A 18 -39.56 8.92 -65.70
C ASN A 18 -38.86 9.38 -64.39
N GLN A 19 -39.56 9.39 -63.27
CA GLN A 19 -39.01 9.74 -61.98
C GLN A 19 -38.59 8.54 -61.14
N HIS A 20 -39.13 7.38 -61.42
CA HIS A 20 -38.89 6.17 -60.65
C HIS A 20 -37.39 5.81 -60.56
N LYS A 21 -36.70 5.82 -61.71
CA LYS A 21 -35.25 5.46 -61.76
C LYS A 21 -34.41 6.42 -60.92
N LEU A 22 -34.67 7.72 -60.97
CA LEU A 22 -33.93 8.72 -60.24
C LEU A 22 -34.18 8.62 -58.74
N LEU A 23 -35.45 8.48 -58.33
CA LEU A 23 -35.83 8.34 -56.91
C LEU A 23 -35.28 7.05 -56.32
N TRP A 24 -35.32 5.96 -57.05
CA TRP A 24 -34.75 4.67 -56.65
C TRP A 24 -33.23 4.73 -56.50
N ALA A 25 -32.52 5.35 -57.44
CA ALA A 25 -31.09 5.53 -57.36
C ALA A 25 -30.68 6.38 -56.17
N ASN A 26 -31.38 7.50 -55.93
CA ASN A 26 -31.12 8.37 -54.79
C ASN A 26 -31.41 7.68 -53.43
N TYR A 27 -32.50 6.92 -53.36
CA TYR A 27 -32.86 6.14 -52.18
C TYR A 27 -31.78 5.11 -51.84
N ASN A 28 -31.35 4.33 -52.80
CA ASN A 28 -30.29 3.34 -52.60
C ASN A 28 -28.96 4.00 -52.20
N ALA A 29 -28.59 5.08 -52.88
CA ALA A 29 -27.36 5.82 -52.54
C ALA A 29 -27.39 6.35 -51.09
N LEU A 30 -28.53 6.81 -50.59
CA LEU A 30 -28.69 7.23 -49.21
C LEU A 30 -28.64 6.04 -48.23
N LEU A 31 -29.23 4.91 -48.57
CA LEU A 31 -29.14 3.71 -47.74
C LEU A 31 -27.71 3.18 -47.70
N ASP A 32 -27.01 3.11 -48.81
CA ASP A 32 -25.61 2.67 -48.86
C ASP A 32 -24.73 3.55 -47.97
N ARG A 33 -24.85 4.90 -48.10
CA ARG A 33 -24.13 5.82 -47.19
C ARG A 33 -24.44 5.63 -45.73
N PHE A 34 -25.72 5.33 -45.38
CA PHE A 34 -26.10 5.05 -44.00
C PHE A 34 -25.44 3.77 -43.50
N TYR A 35 -25.50 2.69 -44.27
CA TYR A 35 -24.91 1.41 -43.87
C TYR A 35 -23.40 1.45 -43.84
N ASP A 36 -22.74 2.14 -44.78
CA ASP A 36 -21.30 2.37 -44.77
C ASP A 36 -20.87 3.17 -43.51
N SER A 37 -21.56 4.26 -43.22
CA SER A 37 -21.29 5.05 -42.03
C SER A 37 -21.48 4.26 -40.74
N ARG A 38 -22.52 3.41 -40.71
CA ARG A 38 -22.78 2.52 -39.59
C ARG A 38 -21.67 1.47 -39.45
N SER A 39 -21.21 0.88 -40.53
CA SER A 39 -20.12 -0.11 -40.54
C SER A 39 -18.84 0.52 -39.98
N ILE A 40 -18.45 1.68 -40.51
CA ILE A 40 -17.29 2.44 -40.04
C ILE A 40 -17.39 2.76 -38.55
N TYR A 41 -18.57 3.16 -38.07
CA TYR A 41 -18.78 3.43 -36.62
C TYR A 41 -18.52 2.21 -35.76
N PHE A 42 -19.02 1.05 -36.15
CA PHE A 42 -18.80 -0.19 -35.38
C PHE A 42 -17.36 -0.68 -35.45
N GLU A 43 -16.70 -0.55 -36.61
CA GLU A 43 -15.28 -0.87 -36.79
C GLU A 43 -14.40 0.00 -35.86
N LEU A 44 -14.63 1.30 -35.82
CA LEU A 44 -13.92 2.22 -34.95
C LEU A 44 -14.15 1.87 -33.48
N LYS A 45 -15.39 1.55 -33.12
CA LYS A 45 -15.73 1.14 -31.74
C LYS A 45 -15.03 -0.17 -31.33
N ASP A 46 -14.88 -1.11 -32.23
CA ASP A 46 -14.17 -2.35 -31.99
C ASP A 46 -12.64 -2.13 -31.89
N LEU A 47 -12.09 -1.22 -32.71
CA LEU A 47 -10.69 -0.79 -32.58
C LEU A 47 -10.41 -0.12 -31.23
N ASP A 48 -11.30 0.75 -30.77
CA ASP A 48 -11.18 1.38 -29.44
C ASP A 48 -11.21 0.34 -28.31
N ARG A 49 -12.10 -0.65 -28.39
CA ARG A 49 -12.16 -1.73 -27.42
C ARG A 49 -10.88 -2.57 -27.41
N LYS A 50 -10.31 -2.88 -28.57
CA LYS A 50 -9.02 -3.59 -28.67
C LYS A 50 -7.88 -2.78 -28.07
N LYS A 51 -7.84 -1.48 -28.33
CA LYS A 51 -6.86 -0.56 -27.71
C LYS A 51 -7.00 -0.53 -26.20
N ASN A 52 -8.23 -0.42 -25.69
CA ASN A 52 -8.51 -0.45 -24.28
C ASN A 52 -8.14 -1.79 -23.63
N LEU A 53 -8.35 -2.91 -24.33
CA LEU A 53 -7.93 -4.23 -23.89
C LEU A 53 -6.40 -4.29 -23.68
N MET A 54 -5.63 -3.78 -24.63
CA MET A 54 -4.16 -3.73 -24.52
C MET A 54 -3.74 -2.85 -23.32
N ALA A 55 -4.33 -1.66 -23.19
CA ALA A 55 -4.03 -0.75 -22.06
C ALA A 55 -4.36 -1.40 -20.71
N THR A 56 -5.54 -2.00 -20.57
CA THR A 56 -5.96 -2.66 -19.33
C THR A 56 -5.06 -3.85 -18.99
N THR A 57 -4.67 -4.65 -19.99
CA THR A 57 -3.74 -5.77 -19.81
C THR A 57 -2.40 -5.27 -19.26
N GLN A 58 -1.86 -4.19 -19.82
CA GLN A 58 -0.61 -3.58 -19.32
C GLN A 58 -0.74 -3.09 -17.86
N LEU A 59 -1.90 -2.54 -17.48
CA LEU A 59 -2.15 -2.15 -16.10
C LEU A 59 -2.18 -3.36 -15.15
N CYS A 60 -2.79 -4.47 -15.57
CA CYS A 60 -2.74 -5.71 -14.80
C CYS A 60 -1.30 -6.22 -14.62
N GLU A 61 -0.50 -6.23 -15.69
CA GLU A 61 0.90 -6.65 -15.62
C GLU A 61 1.74 -5.74 -14.70
N LYS A 62 1.51 -4.43 -14.74
CA LYS A 62 2.16 -3.49 -13.82
C LYS A 62 1.78 -3.78 -12.37
N ALA A 63 0.48 -3.98 -12.10
CA ALA A 63 -0.01 -4.29 -10.75
C ALA A 63 0.57 -5.63 -10.23
N GLU A 64 0.66 -6.65 -11.07
CA GLU A 64 1.26 -7.94 -10.72
C GLU A 64 2.73 -7.81 -10.30
N LYS A 65 3.49 -6.97 -11.00
CA LYS A 65 4.91 -6.70 -10.68
C LYS A 65 5.09 -5.96 -9.35
N LEU A 66 4.09 -5.19 -8.88
CA LEU A 66 4.19 -4.47 -7.62
C LEU A 66 4.29 -5.41 -6.41
N SER A 67 3.71 -6.60 -6.49
CA SER A 67 3.77 -7.59 -5.40
C SER A 67 5.20 -8.07 -5.11
N SER A 68 6.12 -7.98 -6.05
CA SER A 68 7.53 -8.36 -5.88
C SER A 68 8.42 -7.23 -5.33
N LYS A 69 7.93 -5.98 -5.24
CA LYS A 69 8.72 -4.87 -4.72
C LYS A 69 8.98 -5.02 -3.22
N GLU A 70 10.22 -4.71 -2.79
CA GLU A 70 10.59 -4.75 -1.37
C GLU A 70 9.96 -3.59 -0.58
N ASN A 71 9.88 -2.40 -1.17
CA ASN A 71 9.31 -1.23 -0.52
C ASN A 71 7.78 -1.22 -0.64
N SER A 72 7.11 -1.72 0.40
CA SER A 72 5.64 -1.80 0.46
C SER A 72 4.95 -0.43 0.34
N ASN A 73 5.54 0.65 0.85
CA ASN A 73 4.93 1.99 0.76
C ASN A 73 4.98 2.53 -0.67
N ALA A 74 6.10 2.33 -1.37
CA ALA A 74 6.22 2.70 -2.78
C ALA A 74 5.26 1.88 -3.64
N ALA A 75 5.15 0.57 -3.38
CA ALA A 75 4.21 -0.31 -4.08
C ALA A 75 2.75 0.13 -3.93
N ILE A 76 2.32 0.52 -2.72
CA ILE A 76 0.96 1.04 -2.49
C ILE A 76 0.72 2.36 -3.22
N LYS A 77 1.69 3.27 -3.23
CA LYS A 77 1.55 4.55 -3.95
C LYS A 77 1.34 4.30 -5.45
N GLU A 78 2.19 3.49 -6.05
CA GLU A 78 2.07 3.12 -7.47
C GLU A 78 0.77 2.38 -7.76
N LEU A 79 0.34 1.48 -6.87
CA LEU A 79 -0.94 0.78 -7.02
C LEU A 79 -2.12 1.76 -7.06
N ASN A 80 -2.12 2.78 -6.22
CA ASN A 80 -3.17 3.81 -6.24
C ASN A 80 -3.17 4.60 -7.57
N GLU A 81 -2.00 4.89 -8.12
CA GLU A 81 -1.89 5.51 -9.45
C GLU A 81 -2.46 4.59 -10.54
N LEU A 82 -2.15 3.28 -10.50
CA LEU A 82 -2.72 2.29 -11.43
C LEU A 82 -4.24 2.15 -11.31
N HIS A 83 -4.80 2.26 -10.09
CA HIS A 83 -6.25 2.29 -9.89
C HIS A 83 -6.91 3.49 -10.57
N GLU A 84 -6.29 4.67 -10.50
CA GLU A 84 -6.80 5.86 -11.16
C GLU A 84 -6.65 5.77 -12.70
N GLU A 85 -5.57 5.16 -13.19
CA GLU A 85 -5.43 4.88 -14.63
C GLU A 85 -6.47 3.88 -15.11
N TYR A 86 -6.71 2.78 -14.36
CA TYR A 86 -7.70 1.76 -14.70
C TYR A 86 -9.11 2.33 -14.85
N LYS A 87 -9.50 3.26 -13.97
CA LYS A 87 -10.80 3.94 -14.06
C LYS A 87 -10.96 4.79 -15.32
N LYS A 88 -9.88 5.30 -15.88
CA LYS A 88 -9.88 6.16 -17.07
C LYS A 88 -9.88 5.39 -18.37
N VAL A 89 -9.52 4.12 -18.35
CA VAL A 89 -9.58 3.28 -19.55
C VAL A 89 -11.02 3.05 -19.95
N GLY A 90 -11.32 3.20 -21.24
CA GLY A 90 -12.63 2.97 -21.79
C GLY A 90 -13.06 1.48 -21.79
N PRO A 91 -14.23 1.19 -22.35
CA PRO A 91 -14.77 -0.17 -22.37
C PRO A 91 -13.89 -1.13 -23.17
N VAL A 92 -13.70 -2.33 -22.63
CA VAL A 92 -13.03 -3.48 -23.25
C VAL A 92 -14.06 -4.43 -23.86
N PRO A 93 -13.66 -5.45 -24.66
CA PRO A 93 -14.55 -6.53 -25.10
C PRO A 93 -15.23 -7.20 -23.90
N ARG A 94 -16.52 -7.55 -24.03
CA ARG A 94 -17.35 -8.05 -22.91
C ARG A 94 -16.82 -9.35 -22.32
N ASP A 95 -16.31 -10.22 -23.14
CA ASP A 95 -15.72 -11.51 -22.77
C ASP A 95 -14.45 -11.38 -21.92
N GLU A 96 -13.71 -10.28 -22.08
CA GLU A 96 -12.47 -10.02 -21.34
C GLU A 96 -12.67 -9.17 -20.07
N GLN A 97 -13.79 -8.47 -19.95
CA GLN A 97 -14.01 -7.49 -18.89
C GLN A 97 -13.88 -8.09 -17.49
N GLU A 98 -14.55 -9.21 -17.24
CA GLU A 98 -14.54 -9.86 -15.93
C GLU A 98 -13.16 -10.45 -15.61
N ASN A 99 -12.53 -11.09 -16.60
CA ASN A 99 -11.20 -11.68 -16.43
C ASN A 99 -10.14 -10.63 -16.05
N LEU A 100 -10.12 -9.50 -16.77
CA LEU A 100 -9.19 -8.40 -16.49
C LEU A 100 -9.45 -7.77 -15.13
N TRP A 101 -10.71 -7.60 -14.75
CA TRP A 101 -11.08 -7.08 -13.43
C TRP A 101 -10.60 -8.00 -12.31
N GLN A 102 -10.85 -9.29 -12.43
CA GLN A 102 -10.42 -10.27 -11.43
C GLN A 102 -8.89 -10.33 -11.34
N ARG A 103 -8.20 -10.29 -12.48
CA ARG A 103 -6.73 -10.27 -12.55
C ARG A 103 -6.14 -9.04 -11.85
N PHE A 104 -6.67 -7.85 -12.14
CA PHE A 104 -6.24 -6.60 -11.51
C PHE A 104 -6.53 -6.59 -10.01
N LYS A 105 -7.71 -7.05 -9.61
CA LYS A 105 -8.11 -7.18 -8.22
C LYS A 105 -7.19 -8.11 -7.44
N GLN A 106 -6.92 -9.31 -7.96
CA GLN A 106 -6.02 -10.27 -7.32
C GLN A 106 -4.60 -9.72 -7.17
N ALA A 107 -4.09 -9.01 -8.17
CA ALA A 107 -2.81 -8.34 -8.08
C ALA A 107 -2.80 -7.27 -6.97
N SER A 108 -3.86 -6.46 -6.89
CA SER A 108 -4.03 -5.45 -5.85
C SER A 108 -4.11 -6.06 -4.46
N ASP A 109 -4.90 -7.12 -4.28
CA ASP A 109 -5.07 -7.81 -3.01
C ASP A 109 -3.72 -8.36 -2.49
N LYS A 110 -2.88 -8.94 -3.36
CA LYS A 110 -1.53 -9.40 -3.00
C LYS A 110 -0.62 -8.28 -2.49
N VAL A 111 -0.70 -7.09 -3.09
CA VAL A 111 0.09 -5.93 -2.65
C VAL A 111 -0.37 -5.46 -1.27
N TYR A 112 -1.69 -5.39 -1.03
CA TYR A 112 -2.25 -5.01 0.26
C TYR A 112 -1.93 -6.04 1.35
N GLU A 113 -2.03 -7.33 1.05
CA GLU A 113 -1.71 -8.43 1.97
C GLU A 113 -0.23 -8.38 2.39
N LYS A 114 0.69 -8.24 1.43
CA LYS A 114 2.12 -8.09 1.71
C LYS A 114 2.42 -6.87 2.60
N ARG A 115 1.74 -5.75 2.37
CA ARG A 115 1.86 -4.58 3.24
C ARG A 115 1.37 -4.86 4.66
N LYS A 116 0.22 -5.54 4.78
CA LYS A 116 -0.34 -5.92 6.08
C LYS A 116 0.63 -6.81 6.86
N GLU A 117 1.15 -7.85 6.24
CA GLU A 117 2.16 -8.75 6.82
C GLU A 117 3.41 -7.97 7.27
N PHE A 118 3.90 -7.05 6.45
CA PHE A 118 5.04 -6.21 6.78
C PHE A 118 4.77 -5.34 8.02
N ILE A 119 3.60 -4.70 8.11
CA ILE A 119 3.22 -3.88 9.26
C ILE A 119 3.08 -4.75 10.52
N GLU A 120 2.49 -5.93 10.41
CA GLU A 120 2.34 -6.87 11.53
C GLU A 120 3.70 -7.37 12.01
N SER A 121 4.63 -7.70 11.11
CA SER A 121 5.99 -8.10 11.48
C SER A 121 6.75 -6.99 12.19
N LEU A 122 6.65 -5.74 11.73
CA LEU A 122 7.25 -4.59 12.41
C LEU A 122 6.66 -4.39 13.81
N LYS A 123 5.35 -4.51 13.94
CA LYS A 123 4.66 -4.41 15.24
C LYS A 123 5.13 -5.50 16.20
N SER A 124 5.26 -6.73 15.72
CA SER A 124 5.76 -7.86 16.50
C SER A 124 7.18 -7.61 17.02
N VAL A 125 8.10 -7.15 16.15
CA VAL A 125 9.48 -6.80 16.55
C VAL A 125 9.49 -5.69 17.61
N LEU A 126 8.69 -4.65 17.43
CA LEU A 126 8.61 -3.56 18.41
C LEU A 126 8.09 -4.03 19.78
N LEU A 127 7.11 -4.96 19.81
CA LEU A 127 6.59 -5.54 21.04
C LEU A 127 7.62 -6.45 21.71
N GLU A 128 8.33 -7.28 20.94
CA GLU A 128 9.42 -8.12 21.45
C GLU A 128 10.53 -7.26 22.09
N ASN A 129 10.92 -6.17 21.41
CA ASN A 129 11.88 -5.22 21.95
C ASN A 129 11.40 -4.57 23.25
N LEU A 130 10.10 -4.25 23.35
CA LEU A 130 9.53 -3.73 24.59
C LEU A 130 9.64 -4.74 25.74
N GLU A 131 9.34 -6.01 25.50
CA GLU A 131 9.45 -7.05 26.54
C GLU A 131 10.91 -7.25 26.98
N LYS A 132 11.86 -7.31 26.05
CA LYS A 132 13.30 -7.36 26.37
C LYS A 132 13.73 -6.16 27.23
N LYS A 133 13.27 -4.96 26.88
CA LYS A 133 13.56 -3.74 27.63
C LYS A 133 12.90 -3.74 29.01
N ARG A 134 11.70 -4.28 29.17
CA ARG A 134 11.05 -4.46 30.48
C ARG A 134 11.86 -5.33 31.41
N VAL A 135 12.42 -6.43 30.90
CA VAL A 135 13.31 -7.29 31.70
C VAL A 135 14.52 -6.50 32.20
N ILE A 136 15.16 -5.74 31.34
CA ILE A 136 16.31 -4.90 31.72
C ILE A 136 15.91 -3.84 32.75
N ILE A 137 14.74 -3.19 32.61
CA ILE A 137 14.24 -2.23 33.61
C ILE A 137 14.14 -2.89 34.98
N LEU A 138 13.54 -4.09 35.07
CA LEU A 138 13.39 -4.81 36.33
C LEU A 138 14.74 -5.15 36.96
N GLU A 139 15.73 -5.55 36.17
CA GLU A 139 17.07 -5.83 36.65
C GLU A 139 17.78 -4.54 37.15
N VAL A 140 17.69 -3.45 36.41
CA VAL A 140 18.28 -2.16 36.78
C VAL A 140 17.61 -1.56 38.05
N GLN A 141 16.29 -1.74 38.18
CA GLN A 141 15.56 -1.27 39.38
C GLN A 141 16.02 -1.94 40.68
N LYS A 142 16.55 -3.16 40.64
CA LYS A 142 17.14 -3.81 41.82
C LYS A 142 18.31 -3.04 42.41
N TYR A 143 18.96 -2.19 41.64
CA TYR A 143 20.08 -1.35 42.05
C TYR A 143 19.65 0.04 42.56
N GLU A 144 18.37 0.40 42.50
CA GLU A 144 17.90 1.71 42.99
C GLU A 144 18.17 1.90 44.49
N ASP A 145 18.04 0.81 45.26
CA ASP A 145 18.27 0.81 46.71
C ASP A 145 19.59 0.10 47.10
N PHE A 146 20.49 -0.06 46.11
CA PHE A 146 21.79 -0.64 46.36
C PHE A 146 22.57 0.20 47.41
N ASP A 147 23.19 -0.48 48.35
CA ASP A 147 24.06 0.09 49.36
C ASP A 147 25.17 -0.88 49.73
N SER A 148 26.36 -0.40 50.00
CA SER A 148 27.53 -1.18 50.45
C SER A 148 28.54 -0.25 51.13
N GLU A 149 29.21 -0.78 52.12
CA GLU A 149 30.33 -0.11 52.80
C GLU A 149 31.66 -0.19 52.02
N LYS A 150 31.67 -0.94 50.88
CA LYS A 150 32.91 -1.17 50.11
C LYS A 150 32.82 -0.55 48.71
N ILE A 151 33.78 0.26 48.39
CA ILE A 151 33.88 0.88 47.06
C ILE A 151 34.00 -0.14 45.95
N THR A 152 34.60 -1.32 46.24
CA THR A 152 34.72 -2.41 45.24
C THR A 152 33.35 -2.93 44.77
N ASP A 153 32.36 -2.99 45.72
CA ASP A 153 31.02 -3.46 45.38
C ASP A 153 30.25 -2.44 44.56
N TRP A 154 30.41 -1.15 44.86
CA TRP A 154 29.90 -0.05 44.02
C TRP A 154 30.47 -0.07 42.62
N ASN A 155 31.75 -0.38 42.47
CA ASN A 155 32.39 -0.47 41.14
C ASN A 155 31.88 -1.69 40.33
N LYS A 156 31.70 -2.84 41.00
CA LYS A 156 31.12 -4.04 40.34
C LYS A 156 29.67 -3.77 39.90
N ALA A 157 28.86 -3.19 40.78
CA ALA A 157 27.48 -2.84 40.47
C ALA A 157 27.40 -1.81 39.29
N ALA A 158 28.29 -0.81 39.28
CA ALA A 158 28.38 0.15 38.19
C ALA A 158 28.73 -0.52 36.84
N THR A 159 29.67 -1.47 36.84
CA THR A 159 30.03 -2.22 35.67
C THR A 159 28.83 -3.04 35.13
N THR A 160 28.07 -3.69 36.02
CA THR A 160 26.86 -4.43 35.64
C THR A 160 25.81 -3.50 35.03
N LEU A 161 25.58 -2.33 35.62
CA LEU A 161 24.64 -1.33 35.09
C LEU A 161 25.09 -0.80 33.71
N MET A 162 26.37 -0.57 33.51
CA MET A 162 26.90 -0.16 32.21
C MET A 162 26.71 -1.26 31.13
N ASN A 163 26.76 -2.53 31.52
CA ASN A 163 26.42 -3.63 30.60
C ASN A 163 24.93 -3.63 30.24
N PHE A 164 24.05 -3.44 31.22
CA PHE A 164 22.61 -3.26 30.95
C PHE A 164 22.32 -2.06 30.03
N GLN A 165 23.08 -0.98 30.14
CA GLN A 165 22.97 0.15 29.21
C GLN A 165 23.31 -0.28 27.78
N LYS A 166 24.40 -1.02 27.58
CA LYS A 166 24.77 -1.53 26.25
C LYS A 166 23.71 -2.45 25.67
N GLU A 167 23.16 -3.35 26.48
CA GLU A 167 22.07 -4.24 26.07
C GLU A 167 20.80 -3.44 25.72
N TRP A 168 20.47 -2.42 26.52
CA TRP A 168 19.33 -1.52 26.27
C TRP A 168 19.43 -0.81 24.92
N GLU A 169 20.62 -0.32 24.59
CA GLU A 169 20.90 0.37 23.34
C GLU A 169 20.87 -0.60 22.14
N ALA A 170 21.34 -1.84 22.32
CA ALA A 170 21.40 -2.86 21.28
C ALA A 170 20.01 -3.41 20.89
N ILE A 171 19.02 -3.43 21.80
CA ILE A 171 17.67 -3.96 21.52
C ILE A 171 16.95 -3.14 20.44
N GLY A 172 17.25 -1.87 20.29
CA GLY A 172 16.64 -1.03 19.28
C GLY A 172 15.31 -0.39 19.70
N LYS A 173 14.45 -0.11 18.70
CA LYS A 173 13.21 0.67 18.88
C LYS A 173 12.10 -0.19 19.51
N MET A 174 11.22 0.47 20.27
CA MET A 174 10.00 -0.07 20.86
C MET A 174 8.78 0.76 20.45
N PRO A 175 7.53 0.34 20.74
CA PRO A 175 6.33 1.11 20.44
C PRO A 175 6.41 2.53 21.01
N ARG A 176 6.11 3.53 20.17
CA ARG A 176 6.25 4.96 20.52
C ARG A 176 5.46 5.34 21.77
N GLU A 177 4.29 4.76 21.94
CA GLU A 177 3.41 5.02 23.10
C GLU A 177 4.03 4.60 24.44
N LYS A 178 4.83 3.52 24.45
CA LYS A 178 5.49 2.98 25.64
C LYS A 178 6.92 3.46 25.82
N SER A 179 7.52 4.05 24.79
CA SER A 179 8.91 4.48 24.79
C SER A 179 9.22 5.50 25.86
N LYS A 180 8.36 6.49 26.08
CA LYS A 180 8.56 7.56 27.06
C LYS A 180 8.57 7.02 28.49
N GLU A 181 7.64 6.13 28.81
CA GLU A 181 7.51 5.51 30.13
C GLU A 181 8.72 4.58 30.40
N ALA A 182 9.05 3.70 29.47
CA ALA A 182 10.16 2.77 29.61
C ALA A 182 11.52 3.51 29.76
N ASN A 183 11.76 4.55 28.97
CA ASN A 183 12.96 5.38 29.10
C ASN A 183 13.02 6.08 30.46
N LYS A 184 11.91 6.61 30.96
CA LYS A 184 11.84 7.25 32.28
C LYS A 184 12.18 6.28 33.41
N LEU A 185 11.67 5.05 33.35
CA LEU A 185 11.96 4.03 34.36
C LEU A 185 13.44 3.61 34.31
N PHE A 186 13.95 3.30 33.16
CA PHE A 186 15.33 2.87 32.98
C PHE A 186 16.34 3.95 33.46
N TRP A 187 16.26 5.15 32.89
CA TRP A 187 17.17 6.23 33.21
C TRP A 187 16.96 6.80 34.62
N GLY A 188 15.73 6.67 35.16
CA GLY A 188 15.42 7.03 36.56
C GLY A 188 16.19 6.16 37.53
N ALA A 189 16.16 4.84 37.36
CA ALA A 189 16.91 3.88 38.17
C ALA A 189 18.43 4.09 38.06
N PHE A 190 18.93 4.29 36.82
CA PHE A 190 20.32 4.64 36.59
C PHE A 190 20.78 5.89 37.35
N LYS A 191 20.00 6.97 37.25
CA LYS A 191 20.29 8.23 37.92
C LYS A 191 20.33 8.08 39.43
N LYS A 192 19.40 7.32 40.03
CA LYS A 192 19.35 7.04 41.48
C LYS A 192 20.62 6.34 41.93
N PHE A 193 21.01 5.24 41.29
CA PHE A 193 22.21 4.50 41.63
C PHE A 193 23.48 5.36 41.57
N PHE A 194 23.71 6.01 40.45
CA PHE A 194 24.93 6.83 40.29
C PHE A 194 24.97 8.08 41.19
N SER A 195 23.81 8.58 41.61
CA SER A 195 23.74 9.65 42.64
C SER A 195 24.15 9.13 44.02
N LYS A 196 23.67 7.93 44.42
CA LYS A 196 24.09 7.28 45.67
C LYS A 196 25.58 6.94 45.66
N LYS A 197 26.08 6.37 44.54
CA LYS A 197 27.52 6.09 44.42
C LYS A 197 28.38 7.33 44.58
N ARG A 198 27.97 8.46 43.99
CA ARG A 198 28.70 9.74 44.17
C ARG A 198 28.66 10.25 45.59
N ALA A 199 27.53 10.11 46.26
CA ALA A 199 27.40 10.48 47.68
C ALA A 199 28.32 9.63 48.57
N PHE A 200 28.38 8.33 48.36
CA PHE A 200 29.28 7.41 49.02
C PHE A 200 30.76 7.80 48.84
N ILE A 201 31.23 8.07 47.63
CA ILE A 201 32.59 8.45 47.38
C ILE A 201 32.95 9.75 48.13
N ARG A 202 32.06 10.74 48.15
CA ARG A 202 32.29 12.01 48.88
C ARG A 202 32.39 11.80 50.38
N SER A 203 31.63 10.88 50.94
CA SER A 203 31.68 10.58 52.39
C SER A 203 33.02 9.95 52.81
N GLU A 204 33.56 9.07 51.95
CA GLU A 204 34.86 8.47 52.17
C GLU A 204 36.04 9.47 52.06
N GLU A 205 35.95 10.42 51.09
CA GLU A 205 36.93 11.49 50.95
C GLU A 205 37.00 12.45 52.16
N HIS A 206 35.88 12.58 52.93
CA HIS A 206 35.83 13.42 54.11
C HIS A 206 36.23 12.68 55.41
N THR A 207 36.34 11.35 55.38
CA THR A 207 36.67 10.51 56.53
C THR A 207 38.13 10.02 56.50
N SER A 208 38.87 10.29 55.41
CA SER A 208 40.29 9.97 55.23
C SER A 208 41.15 11.20 55.52
#